data_7dbd49fe013cf119d513860cff0f6977
#
_entry.id   7dbd49fe013cf119d513860cff0f6977
#
_cell.length_a   1.000
_cell.length_b   1.000
_cell.length_c   1.000
_cell.angle_alpha   90.00
_cell.angle_beta   90.00
_cell.angle_gamma   90.00
#
_symmetry.space_group_name_H-M   'P 1'
#
loop_
_entity.id
_entity.type
_entity.pdbx_description
1 polymer ?
#
loop_
_entity_poly.entity_id
_entity_poly.type
_entity_poly.pdbx_seq_one_letter_code
_entity_poly.pdbx_strand_id
1 'polypeptide(L)'
;TILLHRQAWAFVAAKFMTDPIWWFFLFWLPKFLHAEYGLTLLGLGAPLIAIFVSADVGSIAGGWLAGYLIKRGWSVNRARKSAMAVCALAVVPIVFAAKADNLWIAVALIGLATAGHQGWSANVFTLASDLFPRAAVASVVGLGGFAGAVGGMLIANFVGFLLQATGSYVPVFMVAGSAYLLALAVVHTLTPRLEPAQLSTTTP
;
A
#
# COMPACT_ATOMS: atom_id res chain seq x y z
N THR A 1 -4.86 26.26 -6.32
CA THR A 1 -5.78 25.14 -6.02
C THR A 1 -5.04 23.83 -6.16
N ILE A 2 -4.99 22.97 -5.12
CA ILE A 2 -4.17 21.74 -5.05
C ILE A 2 -4.46 20.78 -6.22
N LEU A 3 -5.73 20.63 -6.62
CA LEU A 3 -6.18 19.72 -7.67
C LEU A 3 -5.64 20.04 -9.09
N LEU A 4 -5.06 21.21 -9.29
CA LEU A 4 -4.43 21.59 -10.56
C LEU A 4 -3.02 21.00 -10.71
N HIS A 5 -2.45 20.44 -9.64
CA HIS A 5 -1.09 19.95 -9.63
C HIS A 5 -1.04 18.42 -9.80
N ARG A 6 -0.28 17.94 -10.78
CA ARG A 6 -0.08 16.49 -11.02
C ARG A 6 0.48 15.75 -9.81
N GLN A 7 1.21 16.45 -8.93
CA GLN A 7 1.72 15.90 -7.67
C GLN A 7 0.59 15.47 -6.73
N ALA A 8 -0.53 16.22 -6.68
CA ALA A 8 -1.70 15.82 -5.90
C ALA A 8 -2.31 14.53 -6.43
N TRP A 9 -2.43 14.43 -7.75
CA TRP A 9 -2.97 13.23 -8.38
C TRP A 9 -2.05 12.02 -8.25
N ALA A 10 -0.72 12.21 -8.19
CA ALA A 10 0.21 11.12 -7.89
C ALA A 10 -0.02 10.55 -6.49
N PHE A 11 -0.23 11.43 -5.48
CA PHE A 11 -0.54 11.02 -4.12
C PHE A 11 -1.92 10.35 -4.02
N VAL A 12 -2.95 10.95 -4.63
CA VAL A 12 -4.33 10.42 -4.67
C VAL A 12 -4.36 9.04 -5.33
N ALA A 13 -3.70 8.90 -6.48
CA ALA A 13 -3.65 7.63 -7.21
C ALA A 13 -2.91 6.54 -6.40
N ALA A 14 -1.78 6.88 -5.76
CA ALA A 14 -1.08 5.96 -4.89
C ALA A 14 -1.99 5.43 -3.78
N LYS A 15 -2.71 6.30 -3.10
CA LYS A 15 -3.66 5.94 -2.03
C LYS A 15 -4.84 5.14 -2.56
N PHE A 16 -5.48 5.59 -3.65
CA PHE A 16 -6.63 4.91 -4.25
C PHE A 16 -6.29 3.48 -4.71
N MET A 17 -5.09 3.25 -5.23
CA MET A 17 -4.69 1.94 -5.74
C MET A 17 -4.21 0.97 -4.64
N THR A 18 -3.65 1.48 -3.54
CA THR A 18 -2.99 0.62 -2.54
C THR A 18 -3.75 0.49 -1.22
N ASP A 19 -4.47 1.52 -0.77
CA ASP A 19 -5.29 1.43 0.45
C ASP A 19 -6.40 0.37 0.37
N PRO A 20 -7.07 0.14 -0.79
CA PRO A 20 -8.01 -0.96 -0.95
C PRO A 20 -7.42 -2.32 -0.57
N ILE A 21 -6.14 -2.55 -0.88
CA ILE A 21 -5.45 -3.80 -0.54
C ILE A 21 -5.29 -3.94 0.99
N TRP A 22 -5.05 -2.84 1.70
CA TRP A 22 -5.04 -2.84 3.16
C TRP A 22 -6.40 -3.20 3.75
N TRP A 23 -7.48 -2.62 3.22
CA TRP A 23 -8.84 -2.97 3.63
C TRP A 23 -9.18 -4.44 3.34
N PHE A 24 -8.70 -4.97 2.22
CA PHE A 24 -8.78 -6.41 1.92
C PHE A 24 -8.07 -7.22 3.01
N PHE A 25 -6.84 -6.87 3.39
CA PHE A 25 -6.12 -7.57 4.46
C PHE A 25 -6.86 -7.52 5.80
N LEU A 26 -7.43 -6.39 6.17
CA LEU A 26 -8.16 -6.26 7.43
C LEU A 26 -9.43 -7.10 7.49
N PHE A 27 -10.23 -7.11 6.43
CA PHE A 27 -11.58 -7.70 6.47
C PHE A 27 -11.66 -9.12 5.90
N TRP A 28 -10.80 -9.48 4.98
CA TRP A 28 -10.90 -10.74 4.27
C TRP A 28 -9.86 -11.79 4.66
N LEU A 29 -8.71 -11.40 5.24
CA LEU A 29 -7.72 -12.39 5.68
C LEU A 29 -8.24 -13.36 6.74
N PRO A 30 -9.00 -12.95 7.77
CA PRO A 30 -9.57 -13.92 8.69
C PRO A 30 -10.49 -14.93 7.99
N LYS A 31 -11.29 -14.47 7.03
CA LYS A 31 -12.17 -15.33 6.22
C LYS A 31 -11.38 -16.28 5.33
N PHE A 32 -10.32 -15.79 4.69
CA PHE A 32 -9.41 -16.59 3.89
C PHE A 32 -8.77 -17.71 4.72
N LEU A 33 -8.18 -17.37 5.87
CA LEU A 33 -7.52 -18.32 6.75
C LEU A 33 -8.52 -19.37 7.30
N HIS A 34 -9.74 -18.96 7.60
CA HIS A 34 -10.79 -19.88 8.00
C HIS A 34 -11.20 -20.82 6.85
N ALA A 35 -11.43 -20.28 5.65
CA ALA A 35 -11.90 -21.05 4.51
C ALA A 35 -10.87 -22.07 3.99
N GLU A 36 -9.60 -21.65 3.88
CA GLU A 36 -8.54 -22.47 3.28
C GLU A 36 -7.88 -23.44 4.28
N TYR A 37 -7.78 -23.06 5.56
CA TYR A 37 -7.07 -23.83 6.58
C TYR A 37 -7.96 -24.33 7.72
N GLY A 38 -9.26 -24.10 7.66
CA GLY A 38 -10.21 -24.56 8.68
C GLY A 38 -10.01 -23.96 10.07
N LEU A 39 -9.36 -22.76 10.18
CA LEU A 39 -9.05 -22.17 11.46
C LEU A 39 -10.31 -21.69 12.18
N THR A 40 -10.46 -22.07 13.45
CA THR A 40 -11.47 -21.52 14.34
C THR A 40 -11.10 -20.09 14.77
N LEU A 41 -12.02 -19.38 15.39
CA LEU A 41 -11.78 -18.02 15.89
C LEU A 41 -10.54 -17.94 16.82
N LEU A 42 -10.36 -18.93 17.69
CA LEU A 42 -9.17 -19.01 18.55
C LEU A 42 -7.90 -19.33 17.76
N GLY A 43 -8.00 -20.19 16.74
CA GLY A 43 -6.88 -20.54 15.87
C GLY A 43 -6.37 -19.41 14.99
N LEU A 44 -7.17 -18.36 14.75
CA LEU A 44 -6.79 -17.19 13.98
C LEU A 44 -5.79 -16.27 14.71
N GLY A 45 -5.71 -16.34 16.05
CA GLY A 45 -4.95 -15.39 16.86
C GLY A 45 -3.47 -15.32 16.47
N ALA A 46 -2.75 -16.44 16.53
CA ALA A 46 -1.31 -16.47 16.25
C ALA A 46 -0.97 -16.08 14.78
N PRO A 47 -1.67 -16.60 13.73
CA PRO A 47 -1.46 -16.16 12.36
C PRO A 47 -1.67 -14.66 12.16
N LEU A 48 -2.75 -14.09 12.67
CA LEU A 48 -3.04 -12.66 12.52
C LEU A 48 -2.03 -11.79 13.27
N ILE A 49 -1.62 -12.18 14.48
CA ILE A 49 -0.55 -11.48 15.22
C ILE A 49 0.74 -11.46 14.39
N ALA A 50 1.16 -12.61 13.84
CA ALA A 50 2.37 -12.69 13.04
C ALA A 50 2.30 -11.77 11.81
N ILE A 51 1.15 -11.75 11.11
CA ILE A 51 0.93 -10.90 9.94
C ILE A 51 0.99 -9.41 10.31
N PHE A 52 0.27 -8.97 11.35
CA PHE A 52 0.22 -7.55 11.70
C PHE A 52 1.50 -7.04 12.37
N VAL A 53 2.20 -7.86 13.15
CA VAL A 53 3.54 -7.53 13.65
C VAL A 53 4.53 -7.37 12.48
N SER A 54 4.43 -8.21 11.44
CA SER A 54 5.23 -8.03 10.22
C SER A 54 4.92 -6.70 9.54
N ALA A 55 3.66 -6.26 9.53
CA ALA A 55 3.25 -4.97 9.00
C ALA A 55 3.90 -3.80 9.76
N ASP A 56 3.93 -3.85 11.09
CA ASP A 56 4.57 -2.82 11.93
C ASP A 56 6.08 -2.74 11.66
N VAL A 57 6.74 -3.90 11.59
CA VAL A 57 8.17 -3.98 11.20
C VAL A 57 8.39 -3.38 9.82
N GLY A 58 7.51 -3.69 8.87
CA GLY A 58 7.55 -3.15 7.51
C GLY A 58 7.41 -1.63 7.44
N SER A 59 6.53 -1.05 8.28
CA SER A 59 6.37 0.40 8.39
C SER A 59 7.67 1.08 8.81
N ILE A 60 8.32 0.55 9.84
CA ILE A 60 9.60 1.07 10.34
C ILE A 60 10.69 0.88 9.28
N ALA A 61 10.81 -0.31 8.72
CA ALA A 61 11.85 -0.66 7.75
C ALA A 61 11.74 0.16 6.46
N GLY A 62 10.52 0.39 5.94
CA GLY A 62 10.28 1.18 4.73
C GLY A 62 10.65 2.65 4.90
N GLY A 63 10.30 3.25 6.04
CA GLY A 63 10.71 4.61 6.38
C GLY A 63 12.22 4.73 6.60
N TRP A 64 12.80 3.78 7.34
CA TRP A 64 14.23 3.70 7.61
C TRP A 64 15.03 3.56 6.30
N LEU A 65 14.60 2.69 5.37
CA LEU A 65 15.30 2.46 4.11
C LEU A 65 15.46 3.75 3.30
N ALA A 66 14.37 4.52 3.14
CA ALA A 66 14.44 5.80 2.44
C ALA A 66 15.39 6.77 3.14
N GLY A 67 15.30 6.90 4.47
CA GLY A 67 16.19 7.75 5.25
C GLY A 67 17.66 7.32 5.16
N TYR A 68 17.92 6.02 5.19
CA TYR A 68 19.26 5.45 5.04
C TYR A 68 19.87 5.80 3.67
N LEU A 69 19.11 5.63 2.58
CA LEU A 69 19.57 5.96 1.24
C LEU A 69 19.88 7.46 1.09
N ILE A 70 19.05 8.34 1.68
CA ILE A 70 19.31 9.79 1.69
C ILE A 70 20.61 10.10 2.45
N LYS A 71 20.83 9.49 3.62
CA LYS A 71 22.09 9.66 4.38
C LYS A 71 23.31 9.15 3.62
N ARG A 72 23.13 8.21 2.68
CA ARG A 72 24.18 7.72 1.78
C ARG A 72 24.40 8.60 0.54
N GLY A 73 23.79 9.78 0.50
CA GLY A 73 23.97 10.77 -0.57
C GLY A 73 23.05 10.58 -1.78
N TRP A 74 22.04 9.72 -1.69
CA TRP A 74 21.03 9.62 -2.76
C TRP A 74 20.11 10.84 -2.74
N SER A 75 19.68 11.30 -3.92
CA SER A 75 18.64 12.31 -3.99
C SER A 75 17.34 11.80 -3.39
N VAL A 76 16.52 12.67 -2.80
CA VAL A 76 15.22 12.34 -2.22
C VAL A 76 14.36 11.56 -3.23
N ASN A 77 14.32 12.01 -4.48
CA ASN A 77 13.60 11.34 -5.56
C ASN A 77 14.01 9.87 -5.73
N ARG A 78 15.33 9.60 -5.84
CA ARG A 78 15.83 8.22 -6.01
C ARG A 78 15.58 7.38 -4.75
N ALA A 79 15.87 7.92 -3.58
CA ALA A 79 15.74 7.21 -2.31
C ALA A 79 14.28 6.79 -2.04
N ARG A 80 13.32 7.72 -2.19
CA ARG A 80 11.90 7.45 -1.98
C ARG A 80 11.37 6.40 -2.95
N LYS A 81 11.62 6.59 -4.26
CA LYS A 81 11.13 5.65 -5.28
C LYS A 81 11.79 4.29 -5.18
N SER A 82 13.06 4.21 -4.79
CA SER A 82 13.72 2.91 -4.54
C SER A 82 13.15 2.20 -3.31
N ALA A 83 12.90 2.92 -2.22
CA ALA A 83 12.24 2.34 -1.06
C ALA A 83 10.82 1.85 -1.40
N MET A 84 10.05 2.65 -2.15
CA MET A 84 8.72 2.27 -2.64
C MET A 84 8.79 1.04 -3.58
N ALA A 85 9.81 0.97 -4.45
CA ALA A 85 10.01 -0.18 -5.33
C ALA A 85 10.30 -1.47 -4.54
N VAL A 86 11.15 -1.40 -3.51
CA VAL A 86 11.42 -2.54 -2.61
C VAL A 86 10.13 -2.98 -1.91
N CYS A 87 9.35 -2.04 -1.38
CA CYS A 87 8.06 -2.34 -0.76
C CYS A 87 7.08 -2.97 -1.77
N ALA A 88 6.97 -2.44 -2.99
CA ALA A 88 6.11 -2.98 -4.03
C ALA A 88 6.52 -4.41 -4.42
N LEU A 89 7.81 -4.68 -4.57
CA LEU A 89 8.34 -6.01 -4.86
C LEU A 89 8.10 -7.00 -3.70
N ALA A 90 8.14 -6.54 -2.46
CA ALA A 90 7.83 -7.37 -1.29
C ALA A 90 6.36 -7.82 -1.26
N VAL A 91 5.45 -7.11 -1.91
CA VAL A 91 4.03 -7.51 -2.02
C VAL A 91 3.83 -8.59 -3.09
N VAL A 92 4.61 -8.62 -4.16
CA VAL A 92 4.41 -9.54 -5.30
C VAL A 92 4.25 -11.01 -4.90
N PRO A 93 5.05 -11.58 -3.98
CA PRO A 93 4.95 -12.99 -3.60
C PRO A 93 3.60 -13.42 -3.01
N ILE A 94 2.72 -12.48 -2.64
CA ILE A 94 1.38 -12.80 -2.11
C ILE A 94 0.55 -13.63 -3.10
N VAL A 95 0.82 -13.54 -4.40
CA VAL A 95 0.13 -14.32 -5.43
C VAL A 95 0.21 -15.83 -5.18
N PHE A 96 1.22 -16.28 -4.45
CA PHE A 96 1.41 -17.68 -4.10
C PHE A 96 0.69 -18.06 -2.79
N ALA A 97 0.22 -17.11 -1.99
CA ALA A 97 -0.42 -17.39 -0.71
C ALA A 97 -1.72 -18.19 -0.84
N ALA A 98 -2.51 -17.94 -1.92
CA ALA A 98 -3.75 -18.65 -2.18
C ALA A 98 -3.55 -20.13 -2.60
N LYS A 99 -2.31 -20.53 -2.92
CA LYS A 99 -1.94 -21.88 -3.34
C LYS A 99 -1.01 -22.57 -2.35
N ALA A 100 -0.76 -21.97 -1.21
CA ALA A 100 0.15 -22.50 -0.21
C ALA A 100 -0.56 -23.61 0.59
N ASP A 101 -0.08 -24.85 0.51
CA ASP A 101 -0.64 -25.98 1.27
C ASP A 101 -0.38 -25.86 2.78
N ASN A 102 0.64 -25.09 3.17
CA ASN A 102 1.02 -24.87 4.56
C ASN A 102 0.59 -23.49 5.05
N LEU A 103 -0.16 -23.48 6.17
CA LEU A 103 -0.61 -22.26 6.84
C LEU A 103 0.51 -21.24 7.07
N TRP A 104 1.65 -21.68 7.59
CA TRP A 104 2.73 -20.76 7.97
C TRP A 104 3.48 -20.19 6.76
N ILE A 105 3.48 -20.91 5.63
CA ILE A 105 3.96 -20.38 4.35
C ILE A 105 3.01 -19.27 3.87
N ALA A 106 1.69 -19.47 3.92
CA ALA A 106 0.73 -18.44 3.60
C ALA A 106 0.87 -17.23 4.54
N VAL A 107 0.99 -17.47 5.85
CA VAL A 107 1.21 -16.41 6.85
C VAL A 107 2.48 -15.61 6.56
N ALA A 108 3.58 -16.27 6.20
CA ALA A 108 4.84 -15.60 5.85
C ALA A 108 4.71 -14.75 4.57
N LEU A 109 4.04 -15.26 3.52
CA LEU A 109 3.80 -14.53 2.27
C LEU A 109 2.88 -13.33 2.49
N ILE A 110 1.82 -13.49 3.26
CA ILE A 110 0.90 -12.42 3.62
C ILE A 110 1.59 -11.40 4.55
N GLY A 111 2.36 -11.88 5.52
CA GLY A 111 3.16 -11.03 6.41
C GLY A 111 4.17 -10.17 5.65
N LEU A 112 4.85 -10.75 4.66
CA LEU A 112 5.75 -10.01 3.77
C LEU A 112 4.98 -8.94 2.96
N ALA A 113 3.80 -9.28 2.47
CA ALA A 113 2.97 -8.34 1.71
C ALA A 113 2.43 -7.22 2.58
N THR A 114 1.97 -7.50 3.80
CA THR A 114 1.51 -6.46 4.75
C THR A 114 2.67 -5.57 5.21
N ALA A 115 3.86 -6.14 5.41
CA ALA A 115 5.09 -5.37 5.66
C ALA A 115 5.41 -4.45 4.48
N GLY A 116 5.34 -4.98 3.25
CA GLY A 116 5.50 -4.19 2.03
C GLY A 116 4.49 -3.05 1.92
N HIS A 117 3.20 -3.33 2.21
CA HIS A 117 2.16 -2.31 2.23
C HIS A 117 2.48 -1.18 3.22
N GLN A 118 2.79 -1.51 4.47
CA GLN A 118 3.02 -0.50 5.49
C GLN A 118 4.29 0.32 5.24
N GLY A 119 5.35 -0.32 4.72
CA GLY A 119 6.55 0.39 4.27
C GLY A 119 6.28 1.30 3.07
N TRP A 120 5.43 0.87 2.13
CA TRP A 120 4.93 1.70 1.04
C TRP A 120 4.14 2.89 1.57
N SER A 121 3.15 2.65 2.44
CA SER A 121 2.29 3.69 3.01
C SER A 121 3.10 4.76 3.73
N ALA A 122 4.10 4.38 4.54
CA ALA A 122 5.01 5.31 5.21
C ALA A 122 5.72 6.24 4.21
N ASN A 123 6.18 5.70 3.07
CA ASN A 123 6.81 6.50 2.02
C ASN A 123 5.80 7.37 1.26
N VAL A 124 4.59 6.89 0.99
CA VAL A 124 3.52 7.69 0.35
C VAL A 124 3.15 8.89 1.20
N PHE A 125 2.99 8.74 2.52
CA PHE A 125 2.71 9.89 3.39
C PHE A 125 3.82 10.93 3.38
N THR A 126 5.08 10.50 3.28
CA THR A 126 6.20 11.44 3.17
C THR A 126 6.22 12.16 1.82
N LEU A 127 5.68 11.57 0.73
CA LEU A 127 5.55 12.29 -0.54
C LEU A 127 4.69 13.56 -0.40
N ALA A 128 3.64 13.55 0.43
CA ALA A 128 2.83 14.73 0.64
C ALA A 128 3.65 15.90 1.23
N SER A 129 4.55 15.61 2.18
CA SER A 129 5.42 16.62 2.78
C SER A 129 6.63 16.99 1.90
N ASP A 130 7.09 16.07 1.04
CA ASP A 130 8.18 16.33 0.10
C ASP A 130 7.70 17.18 -1.11
N LEU A 131 6.42 17.04 -1.49
CA LEU A 131 5.86 17.67 -2.70
C LEU A 131 5.05 18.95 -2.43
N PHE A 132 4.63 19.19 -1.19
CA PHE A 132 3.76 20.32 -0.87
C PHE A 132 4.26 21.14 0.32
N PRO A 133 4.02 22.47 0.32
CA PRO A 133 4.32 23.31 1.47
C PRO A 133 3.45 22.89 2.67
N ARG A 134 3.96 23.09 3.89
CA ARG A 134 3.33 22.65 5.16
C ARG A 134 1.84 23.01 5.25
N ALA A 135 1.45 24.18 4.79
CA ALA A 135 0.06 24.64 4.81
C ALA A 135 -0.89 23.79 3.95
N ALA A 136 -0.38 23.10 2.92
CA ALA A 136 -1.18 22.29 2.00
C ALA A 136 -1.16 20.80 2.32
N VAL A 137 -0.20 20.31 3.13
CA VAL A 137 -0.01 18.89 3.42
C VAL A 137 -1.28 18.24 3.97
N ALA A 138 -1.95 18.86 4.94
CA ALA A 138 -3.17 18.32 5.54
C ALA A 138 -4.29 18.12 4.50
N SER A 139 -4.46 19.07 3.58
CA SER A 139 -5.46 18.98 2.51
C SER A 139 -5.13 17.88 1.51
N VAL A 140 -3.85 17.72 1.14
CA VAL A 140 -3.40 16.65 0.24
C VAL A 140 -3.60 15.28 0.88
N VAL A 141 -3.22 15.14 2.15
CA VAL A 141 -3.42 13.90 2.92
C VAL A 141 -4.91 13.57 3.06
N GLY A 142 -5.76 14.58 3.30
CA GLY A 142 -7.21 14.42 3.35
C GLY A 142 -7.80 13.93 2.03
N LEU A 143 -7.37 14.49 0.89
CA LEU A 143 -7.79 14.03 -0.44
C LEU A 143 -7.37 12.59 -0.72
N GLY A 144 -6.12 12.24 -0.39
CA GLY A 144 -5.65 10.87 -0.55
C GLY A 144 -6.37 9.89 0.38
N GLY A 145 -6.62 10.29 1.64
CA GLY A 145 -7.40 9.50 2.59
C GLY A 145 -8.83 9.24 2.10
N PHE A 146 -9.48 10.26 1.55
CA PHE A 146 -10.80 10.14 0.91
C PHE A 146 -10.76 9.14 -0.26
N ALA A 147 -9.77 9.28 -1.15
CA ALA A 147 -9.60 8.37 -2.28
C ALA A 147 -9.35 6.91 -1.82
N GLY A 148 -8.50 6.73 -0.81
CA GLY A 148 -8.25 5.42 -0.20
C GLY A 148 -9.50 4.80 0.44
N ALA A 149 -10.33 5.61 1.11
CA ALA A 149 -11.59 5.15 1.70
C ALA A 149 -12.61 4.73 0.62
N VAL A 150 -12.74 5.52 -0.46
CA VAL A 150 -13.57 5.15 -1.62
C VAL A 150 -13.09 3.83 -2.24
N GLY A 151 -11.78 3.69 -2.44
CA GLY A 151 -11.20 2.43 -2.93
C GLY A 151 -11.47 1.26 -1.98
N GLY A 152 -11.41 1.50 -0.65
CA GLY A 152 -11.76 0.51 0.38
C GLY A 152 -13.21 0.04 0.33
N MET A 153 -14.15 0.93 0.06
CA MET A 153 -15.55 0.56 -0.19
C MET A 153 -15.70 -0.31 -1.44
N LEU A 154 -15.00 0.05 -2.51
CA LEU A 154 -15.07 -0.68 -3.77
C LEU A 154 -14.46 -2.08 -3.67
N ILE A 155 -13.33 -2.24 -2.96
CA ILE A 155 -12.66 -3.53 -2.84
C ILE A 155 -13.51 -4.57 -2.12
N ALA A 156 -14.31 -4.18 -1.14
CA ALA A 156 -15.19 -5.09 -0.42
C ALA A 156 -16.21 -5.78 -1.37
N ASN A 157 -16.84 -4.98 -2.25
CA ASN A 157 -17.76 -5.48 -3.26
C ASN A 157 -17.03 -6.28 -4.35
N PHE A 158 -15.87 -5.80 -4.78
CA PHE A 158 -15.05 -6.45 -5.81
C PHE A 158 -14.58 -7.84 -5.37
N VAL A 159 -14.08 -7.98 -4.14
CA VAL A 159 -13.66 -9.29 -3.59
C VAL A 159 -14.85 -10.22 -3.48
N GLY A 160 -15.99 -9.74 -2.98
CA GLY A 160 -17.22 -10.54 -2.91
C GLY A 160 -17.67 -11.05 -4.28
N PHE A 161 -17.65 -10.17 -5.30
CA PHE A 161 -17.98 -10.54 -6.68
C PHE A 161 -17.00 -11.59 -7.25
N LEU A 162 -15.69 -11.39 -7.08
CA LEU A 162 -14.67 -12.34 -7.56
C LEU A 162 -14.83 -13.72 -6.91
N LEU A 163 -15.05 -13.76 -5.60
CA LEU A 163 -15.25 -15.03 -4.89
C LEU A 163 -16.52 -15.75 -5.33
N GLN A 164 -17.63 -15.03 -5.57
CA GLN A 164 -18.85 -15.62 -6.10
C GLN A 164 -18.66 -16.15 -7.53
N ALA A 165 -17.90 -15.43 -8.36
CA ALA A 165 -17.69 -15.80 -9.76
C ALA A 165 -16.66 -16.92 -9.95
N THR A 166 -15.63 -17.00 -9.09
CA THR A 166 -14.48 -17.90 -9.29
C THR A 166 -14.32 -18.96 -8.21
N GLY A 167 -14.96 -18.80 -7.06
CA GLY A 167 -14.76 -19.67 -5.89
C GLY A 167 -13.33 -19.62 -5.31
N SER A 168 -12.50 -18.63 -5.71
CA SER A 168 -11.07 -18.64 -5.41
C SER A 168 -10.55 -17.27 -5.00
N TYR A 169 -9.61 -17.22 -4.05
CA TYR A 169 -8.87 -16.03 -3.66
C TYR A 169 -7.71 -15.69 -4.61
N VAL A 170 -7.35 -16.58 -5.53
CA VAL A 170 -6.23 -16.38 -6.48
C VAL A 170 -6.34 -15.04 -7.23
N PRO A 171 -7.48 -14.70 -7.87
CA PRO A 171 -7.60 -13.43 -8.60
C PRO A 171 -7.42 -12.22 -7.68
N VAL A 172 -7.90 -12.28 -6.44
CA VAL A 172 -7.75 -11.19 -5.46
C VAL A 172 -6.29 -10.97 -5.11
N PHE A 173 -5.53 -12.05 -4.85
CA PHE A 173 -4.10 -11.96 -4.57
C PHE A 173 -3.28 -11.54 -5.80
N MET A 174 -3.72 -11.87 -7.01
CA MET A 174 -3.09 -11.34 -8.24
C MET A 174 -3.25 -9.82 -8.34
N VAL A 175 -4.44 -9.31 -8.06
CA VAL A 175 -4.69 -7.86 -8.00
C VAL A 175 -3.82 -7.22 -6.91
N ALA A 176 -3.80 -7.79 -5.70
CA ALA A 176 -2.98 -7.28 -4.61
C ALA A 176 -1.48 -7.24 -4.96
N GLY A 177 -0.94 -8.32 -5.54
CA GLY A 177 0.46 -8.42 -5.93
C GLY A 177 0.89 -7.46 -7.04
N SER A 178 -0.03 -7.05 -7.92
CA SER A 178 0.26 -6.15 -9.04
C SER A 178 0.01 -4.67 -8.72
N ALA A 179 -0.90 -4.37 -7.79
CA ALA A 179 -1.38 -3.01 -7.53
C ALA A 179 -0.25 -2.02 -7.17
N TYR A 180 0.74 -2.45 -6.39
CA TYR A 180 1.84 -1.58 -5.94
C TYR A 180 2.83 -1.25 -7.05
N LEU A 181 3.13 -2.19 -7.94
CA LEU A 181 3.98 -1.94 -9.10
C LEU A 181 3.30 -0.98 -10.07
N LEU A 182 1.99 -1.15 -10.30
CA LEU A 182 1.18 -0.23 -11.11
C LEU A 182 1.10 1.15 -10.44
N ALA A 183 0.86 1.21 -9.13
CA ALA A 183 0.85 2.48 -8.40
C ALA A 183 2.21 3.19 -8.48
N LEU A 184 3.32 2.46 -8.36
CA LEU A 184 4.66 3.02 -8.52
C LEU A 184 4.87 3.60 -9.92
N ALA A 185 4.42 2.89 -10.96
CA ALA A 185 4.48 3.37 -12.34
C ALA A 185 3.68 4.66 -12.52
N VAL A 186 2.45 4.71 -11.98
CA VAL A 186 1.60 5.92 -12.01
C VAL A 186 2.25 7.08 -11.25
N VAL A 187 2.77 6.84 -10.05
CA VAL A 187 3.50 7.86 -9.28
C VAL A 187 4.71 8.35 -10.07
N HIS A 188 5.46 7.44 -10.72
CA HIS A 188 6.63 7.83 -11.51
C HIS A 188 6.25 8.66 -12.74
N THR A 189 5.20 8.31 -13.44
CA THR A 189 4.75 9.05 -14.64
C THR A 189 4.21 10.43 -14.30
N LEU A 190 3.43 10.55 -13.20
CA LEU A 190 2.89 11.83 -12.76
C LEU A 190 3.94 12.73 -12.11
N THR A 191 4.92 12.13 -11.44
CA THR A 191 6.02 12.84 -10.77
C THR A 191 7.37 12.20 -11.10
N PRO A 192 7.91 12.38 -12.36
CA PRO A 192 9.20 11.81 -12.75
C PRO A 192 10.33 12.29 -11.82
N ARG A 193 10.24 13.54 -11.39
CA ARG A 193 11.06 14.14 -10.32
C ARG A 193 10.15 14.58 -9.19
N LEU A 194 10.58 14.33 -7.94
CA LEU A 194 9.88 14.80 -6.75
C LEU A 194 10.28 16.27 -6.50
N GLU A 195 9.67 17.16 -7.27
CA GLU A 195 9.84 18.60 -7.14
C GLU A 195 8.60 19.20 -6.45
N PRO A 196 8.80 20.12 -5.48
CA PRO A 196 7.70 20.76 -4.80
C PRO A 196 6.74 21.47 -5.76
N ALA A 197 5.44 21.30 -5.52
CA ALA A 197 4.41 22.02 -6.26
C ALA A 197 4.49 23.53 -5.96
N GLN A 198 4.57 24.34 -7.01
CA GLN A 198 4.52 25.81 -6.89
C GLN A 198 3.06 26.22 -6.74
N LEU A 199 2.59 26.34 -5.50
CA LEU A 199 1.28 26.90 -5.23
C LEU A 199 1.37 28.42 -5.35
N SER A 200 0.62 29.01 -6.30
CA SER A 200 0.47 30.46 -6.34
C SER A 200 -0.16 30.95 -5.04
N THR A 201 0.61 31.65 -4.24
CA THR A 201 0.09 32.46 -3.12
C THR A 201 -0.61 33.67 -3.72
N THR A 202 -1.82 33.50 -4.24
CA THR A 202 -2.74 34.62 -4.36
C THR A 202 -3.23 34.91 -2.95
N THR A 203 -2.51 35.77 -2.24
CA THR A 203 -3.06 36.54 -1.12
C THR A 203 -4.28 37.30 -1.65
N PRO A 204 -5.43 37.22 -0.99
CA PRO A 204 -6.57 38.07 -1.29
C PRO A 204 -6.27 39.52 -1.01
#